data_f9df7a66cb2a935c3a19264e6670a884
#
_entry.id   f9df7a66cb2a935c3a19264e6670a884
#
_cell.length_a   1.000
_cell.length_b   1.000
_cell.length_c   1.000
_cell.angle_alpha   90.00
_cell.angle_beta   90.00
_cell.angle_gamma   90.00
#
_symmetry.space_group_name_H-M   'P 1'
#
loop_
_entity.id
_entity.type
_entity.pdbx_description
1 polymer ?
#
loop_
_entity_poly.entity_id
_entity_poly.type
_entity_poly.pdbx_seq_one_letter_code
_entity_poly.pdbx_strand_id
1 'polypeptide(L)'
;CKYIGWSEALEGTQYNNFGRESFSGYTSLTNYKLMAELTDKDETMNEDKRNAYKGLALFLKAYRLFEYTLNVGDIPYEGILEGKEGNLTVAYNTQEDVFKFLLNDLDKAHEYFQNANQTTFNGDPIFGGKVEQWHRVSNALELRVLINLSKKINSTDINIKSKFNEVLDRNLLLRSNAD
;
A
#
# COMPACT_ATOMS: atom_id res chain seq x y z
N CYS A 1 1.61 -10.46 16.10
CA CYS A 1 2.67 -11.17 16.85
C CYS A 1 3.98 -11.04 16.10
N LYS A 2 4.82 -10.10 16.50
CA LYS A 2 6.00 -9.82 15.68
C LYS A 2 7.12 -10.85 15.76
N TYR A 3 7.33 -11.62 16.69
CA TYR A 3 8.30 -12.72 16.79
C TYR A 3 8.26 -13.33 18.18
N ILE A 4 8.06 -14.62 18.26
CA ILE A 4 8.48 -15.41 19.42
C ILE A 4 9.94 -15.75 19.17
N GLY A 5 10.85 -15.04 19.79
CA GLY A 5 12.29 -15.33 19.73
C GLY A 5 12.71 -16.12 20.96
N TRP A 6 13.36 -17.24 20.77
CA TRP A 6 14.14 -17.89 21.82
C TRP A 6 15.54 -17.30 21.82
N SER A 7 16.00 -16.84 22.96
CA SER A 7 17.41 -16.53 23.17
C SER A 7 18.01 -17.60 24.09
N GLU A 8 18.90 -18.41 23.55
CA GLU A 8 19.66 -19.40 24.32
C GLU A 8 20.46 -18.77 25.48
N ALA A 9 20.78 -17.47 25.37
CA ALA A 9 21.53 -16.75 26.37
C ALA A 9 20.76 -16.51 27.69
N LEU A 10 19.46 -16.80 27.74
CA LEU A 10 18.58 -16.48 28.86
C LEU A 10 17.86 -17.70 29.43
N GLU A 11 18.47 -18.88 29.32
CA GLU A 11 18.04 -20.12 30.00
C GLU A 11 16.53 -20.39 29.93
N GLY A 12 15.98 -20.40 28.73
CA GLY A 12 14.59 -20.80 28.52
C GLY A 12 13.55 -19.73 28.87
N THR A 13 13.95 -18.50 29.10
CA THR A 13 13.00 -17.41 29.30
C THR A 13 12.45 -16.94 27.95
N GLN A 14 11.16 -17.09 27.75
CA GLN A 14 10.50 -16.60 26.55
C GLN A 14 10.23 -15.10 26.67
N TYR A 15 10.85 -14.31 25.80
CA TYR A 15 10.59 -12.87 25.70
C TYR A 15 9.52 -12.61 24.65
N ASN A 16 8.30 -12.41 25.09
CA ASN A 16 7.26 -11.80 24.29
C ASN A 16 7.31 -10.29 24.50
N ASN A 17 8.02 -9.58 23.65
CA ASN A 17 7.94 -8.12 23.64
C ASN A 17 6.66 -7.68 22.91
N PHE A 18 5.51 -7.79 23.59
CA PHE A 18 4.27 -7.17 23.17
C PHE A 18 4.33 -5.66 23.52
N GLY A 19 5.16 -4.93 22.79
CA GLY A 19 5.17 -3.49 22.87
C GLY A 19 4.01 -2.88 22.10
N ARG A 20 3.70 -1.62 22.39
CA ARG A 20 2.79 -0.84 21.56
C ARG A 20 3.38 -0.75 20.15
N GLU A 21 2.55 -0.95 19.11
CA GLU A 21 2.98 -0.69 17.73
C GLU A 21 3.37 0.78 17.60
N SER A 22 4.52 1.02 16.99
CA SER A 22 4.98 2.37 16.73
C SER A 22 4.38 2.86 15.41
N PHE A 23 3.67 3.98 15.46
CA PHE A 23 3.19 4.67 14.25
C PHE A 23 4.29 5.51 13.57
N SER A 24 5.56 5.31 13.90
CA SER A 24 6.68 6.05 13.29
C SER A 24 6.72 5.91 11.75
N GLY A 25 6.23 4.81 11.21
CA GLY A 25 6.14 4.61 9.77
C GLY A 25 5.15 5.53 9.05
N TYR A 26 4.26 6.23 9.77
CA TYR A 26 3.42 7.28 9.18
C TYR A 26 4.26 8.45 8.65
N THR A 27 5.46 8.68 9.19
CA THR A 27 6.37 9.69 8.66
C THR A 27 6.79 9.42 7.21
N SER A 28 6.89 8.15 6.80
CA SER A 28 7.20 7.78 5.43
C SER A 28 6.07 8.11 4.45
N LEU A 29 4.83 8.16 4.92
CA LEU A 29 3.67 8.51 4.08
C LEU A 29 3.77 9.94 3.53
N THR A 30 4.38 10.85 4.30
CA THR A 30 4.65 12.22 3.84
C THR A 30 5.53 12.23 2.60
N ASN A 31 6.52 11.32 2.51
CA ASN A 31 7.40 11.20 1.35
C ASN A 31 6.61 10.73 0.12
N TYR A 32 5.63 9.83 0.28
CA TYR A 32 4.81 9.34 -0.84
C TYR A 32 3.89 10.45 -1.36
N LYS A 33 3.25 11.23 -0.46
CA LYS A 33 2.49 12.43 -0.85
C LYS A 33 3.38 13.43 -1.58
N LEU A 34 4.56 13.74 -1.02
CA LEU A 34 5.50 14.68 -1.61
C LEU A 34 5.98 14.24 -2.99
N MET A 35 6.23 12.95 -3.17
CA MET A 35 6.60 12.40 -4.48
C MET A 35 5.52 12.69 -5.53
N ALA A 36 4.24 12.44 -5.23
CA ALA A 36 3.14 12.74 -6.14
C ALA A 36 3.01 14.25 -6.40
N GLU A 37 3.10 15.10 -5.37
CA GLU A 37 3.01 16.56 -5.50
C GLU A 37 4.15 17.15 -6.33
N LEU A 38 5.37 16.63 -6.18
CA LEU A 38 6.52 17.12 -6.95
C LEU A 38 6.40 16.76 -8.43
N THR A 39 5.82 15.59 -8.76
CA THR A 39 5.59 15.25 -10.17
C THR A 39 4.58 16.18 -10.84
N ASP A 40 3.58 16.68 -10.10
CA ASP A 40 2.62 17.65 -10.63
C ASP A 40 3.22 19.05 -10.85
N LYS A 41 4.25 19.38 -10.07
CA LYS A 41 4.94 20.68 -10.16
C LYS A 41 6.06 20.70 -11.21
N ASP A 42 6.54 19.54 -11.63
CA ASP A 42 7.59 19.44 -12.64
C ASP A 42 7.00 19.51 -14.05
N GLU A 43 7.02 20.68 -14.63
CA GLU A 43 6.52 20.95 -15.98
C GLU A 43 7.36 20.23 -17.07
N THR A 44 8.56 19.79 -16.75
CA THR A 44 9.46 19.07 -17.71
C THR A 44 9.18 17.59 -17.77
N MET A 45 8.47 17.06 -16.77
CA MET A 45 8.14 15.63 -16.69
C MET A 45 7.02 15.27 -17.67
N ASN A 46 7.25 14.23 -18.47
CA ASN A 46 6.21 13.72 -19.35
C ASN A 46 5.11 13.00 -18.55
N GLU A 47 3.93 12.87 -19.16
CA GLU A 47 2.74 12.30 -18.52
C GLU A 47 2.95 10.84 -18.07
N ASP A 48 3.63 10.02 -18.88
CA ASP A 48 3.90 8.61 -18.53
C ASP A 48 4.70 8.48 -17.23
N LYS A 49 5.76 9.28 -17.08
CA LYS A 49 6.55 9.29 -15.84
C LYS A 49 5.76 9.83 -14.66
N ARG A 50 4.95 10.85 -14.88
CA ARG A 50 4.06 11.43 -13.87
C ARG A 50 3.09 10.36 -13.34
N ASN A 51 2.46 9.63 -14.24
CA ASN A 51 1.59 8.51 -13.91
C ASN A 51 2.34 7.39 -13.16
N ALA A 52 3.57 7.05 -13.57
CA ALA A 52 4.39 6.07 -12.88
C ALA A 52 4.64 6.43 -11.42
N TYR A 53 5.04 7.66 -11.13
CA TYR A 53 5.28 8.12 -9.76
C TYR A 53 4.00 8.22 -8.93
N LYS A 54 2.87 8.65 -9.52
CA LYS A 54 1.57 8.70 -8.84
C LYS A 54 1.07 7.30 -8.48
N GLY A 55 1.17 6.37 -9.41
CA GLY A 55 0.84 4.95 -9.16
C GLY A 55 1.69 4.37 -8.03
N LEU A 56 3.00 4.62 -8.06
CA LEU A 56 3.93 4.16 -7.02
C LEU A 56 3.60 4.79 -5.66
N ALA A 57 3.27 6.07 -5.60
CA ALA A 57 2.92 6.76 -4.36
C ALA A 57 1.68 6.13 -3.69
N LEU A 58 0.64 5.85 -4.46
CA LEU A 58 -0.58 5.20 -3.97
C LEU A 58 -0.33 3.77 -3.52
N PHE A 59 0.43 3.00 -4.31
CA PHE A 59 0.82 1.64 -3.92
C PHE A 59 1.58 1.61 -2.60
N LEU A 60 2.61 2.45 -2.43
CA LEU A 60 3.42 2.49 -1.21
C LEU A 60 2.60 2.94 0.01
N LYS A 61 1.70 3.90 -0.16
CA LYS A 61 0.74 4.29 0.89
C LYS A 61 -0.15 3.12 1.28
N ALA A 62 -0.79 2.47 0.29
CA ALA A 62 -1.67 1.34 0.53
C ALA A 62 -0.93 0.17 1.20
N TYR A 63 0.25 -0.19 0.72
CA TYR A 63 1.08 -1.24 1.30
C TYR A 63 1.39 -0.97 2.78
N ARG A 64 1.81 0.26 3.10
CA ARG A 64 2.18 0.63 4.47
C ARG A 64 0.99 0.59 5.42
N LEU A 65 -0.15 1.15 5.01
CA LEU A 65 -1.36 1.19 5.83
C LEU A 65 -2.01 -0.19 5.95
N PHE A 66 -1.88 -1.05 4.93
CA PHE A 66 -2.30 -2.44 5.02
C PHE A 66 -1.54 -3.20 6.12
N GLU A 67 -0.22 -3.05 6.20
CA GLU A 67 0.56 -3.65 7.28
C GLU A 67 0.12 -3.15 8.66
N TYR A 68 -0.15 -1.86 8.81
CA TYR A 68 -0.62 -1.30 10.07
C TYR A 68 -1.99 -1.83 10.48
N THR A 69 -2.97 -1.80 9.59
CA THR A 69 -4.32 -2.27 9.93
C THR A 69 -4.35 -3.77 10.26
N LEU A 70 -3.49 -4.58 9.65
CA LEU A 70 -3.35 -5.99 10.02
C LEU A 70 -2.81 -6.18 11.45
N ASN A 71 -1.95 -5.27 11.92
CA ASN A 71 -1.35 -5.38 13.24
C ASN A 71 -2.22 -4.82 14.36
N VAL A 72 -2.95 -3.72 14.12
CA VAL A 72 -3.64 -2.96 15.19
C VAL A 72 -5.15 -2.77 14.96
N GLY A 73 -5.67 -3.13 13.80
CA GLY A 73 -7.10 -2.95 13.47
C GLY A 73 -7.39 -1.56 12.93
N ASP A 74 -8.22 -0.81 13.64
CA ASP A 74 -8.59 0.56 13.27
C ASP A 74 -7.39 1.49 13.25
N ILE A 75 -7.24 2.28 12.19
CA ILE A 75 -6.14 3.24 12.01
C ILE A 75 -6.65 4.53 11.35
N PRO A 76 -5.98 5.66 11.54
CA PRO A 76 -6.22 6.83 10.71
C PRO A 76 -5.81 6.53 9.26
N TYR A 77 -6.66 6.83 8.30
CA TYR A 77 -6.38 6.69 6.86
C TYR A 77 -6.66 7.98 6.11
N GLU A 78 -7.86 8.53 6.27
CA GLU A 78 -8.24 9.82 5.69
C GLU A 78 -7.64 10.96 6.51
N GLY A 79 -7.26 12.03 5.85
CA GLY A 79 -6.73 13.23 6.50
C GLY A 79 -5.32 13.12 7.10
N ILE A 80 -4.71 11.93 7.10
CA ILE A 80 -3.39 11.69 7.73
C ILE A 80 -2.23 12.48 7.12
N LEU A 81 -2.41 13.01 5.91
CA LEU A 81 -1.38 13.77 5.20
C LEU A 81 -1.76 15.26 5.04
N GLU A 82 -2.76 15.72 5.78
CA GLU A 82 -3.31 17.09 5.70
C GLU A 82 -2.83 17.99 6.85
N GLY A 83 -1.73 17.63 7.51
CA GLY A 83 -1.19 18.42 8.63
C GLY A 83 -0.75 19.83 8.21
N LYS A 84 -0.28 20.01 6.97
CA LYS A 84 0.08 21.32 6.43
C LYS A 84 -1.14 22.21 6.15
N GLU A 85 -2.27 21.59 5.88
CA GLU A 85 -3.57 22.23 5.68
C GLU A 85 -4.29 22.55 7.01
N GLY A 86 -3.62 22.28 8.14
CA GLY A 86 -4.13 22.57 9.49
C GLY A 86 -4.91 21.44 10.15
N ASN A 87 -5.04 20.29 9.51
CA ASN A 87 -5.66 19.11 10.10
C ASN A 87 -4.66 18.38 11.02
N LEU A 88 -4.62 18.79 12.29
CA LEU A 88 -3.69 18.24 13.29
C LEU A 88 -4.30 17.08 14.11
N THR A 89 -5.61 16.87 14.01
CA THR A 89 -6.33 15.81 14.74
C THR A 89 -7.08 14.94 13.74
N VAL A 90 -6.57 13.72 13.51
CA VAL A 90 -7.15 12.80 12.56
C VAL A 90 -7.92 11.71 13.29
N ALA A 91 -9.17 11.48 12.88
CA ALA A 91 -9.99 10.41 13.43
C ALA A 91 -9.48 9.03 12.98
N TYR A 92 -9.73 8.01 13.81
CA TYR A 92 -9.53 6.64 13.40
C TYR A 92 -10.66 6.20 12.48
N ASN A 93 -10.31 5.56 11.39
CA ASN A 93 -11.27 4.87 10.52
C ASN A 93 -11.41 3.43 11.00
N THR A 94 -12.61 2.85 10.86
CA THR A 94 -12.79 1.43 11.12
C THR A 94 -11.92 0.59 10.19
N GLN A 95 -11.50 -0.59 10.64
CA GLN A 95 -10.71 -1.48 9.79
C GLN A 95 -11.41 -1.79 8.47
N GLU A 96 -12.74 -1.92 8.47
CA GLU A 96 -13.52 -2.12 7.24
C GLU A 96 -13.38 -0.94 6.28
N ASP A 97 -13.50 0.30 6.76
CA ASP A 97 -13.32 1.49 5.93
C ASP A 97 -11.88 1.60 5.43
N VAL A 98 -10.91 1.27 6.28
CA VAL A 98 -9.50 1.20 5.86
C VAL A 98 -9.32 0.24 4.67
N PHE A 99 -9.92 -0.93 4.70
CA PHE A 99 -9.86 -1.87 3.57
C PHE A 99 -10.54 -1.31 2.30
N LYS A 100 -11.65 -0.58 2.43
CA LYS A 100 -12.29 0.11 1.29
C LYS A 100 -11.35 1.15 0.68
N PHE A 101 -10.70 1.97 1.52
CA PHE A 101 -9.75 2.98 1.06
C PHE A 101 -8.50 2.36 0.42
N LEU A 102 -7.97 1.28 1.00
CA LEU A 102 -6.84 0.54 0.44
C LEU A 102 -7.15 0.04 -0.98
N LEU A 103 -8.30 -0.59 -1.16
CA LEU A 103 -8.72 -1.10 -2.46
C LEU A 103 -8.91 0.04 -3.47
N ASN A 104 -9.53 1.15 -3.06
CA ASN A 104 -9.67 2.32 -3.93
C ASN A 104 -8.31 2.94 -4.33
N ASP A 105 -7.35 3.00 -3.40
CA ASP A 105 -6.02 3.52 -3.73
C ASP A 105 -5.26 2.55 -4.66
N LEU A 106 -5.44 1.24 -4.53
CA LEU A 106 -4.85 0.24 -5.42
C LEU A 106 -5.49 0.24 -6.82
N ASP A 107 -6.80 0.46 -6.93
CA ASP A 107 -7.46 0.66 -8.23
C ASP A 107 -6.91 1.89 -8.95
N LYS A 108 -6.80 3.02 -8.25
CA LYS A 108 -6.20 4.23 -8.82
C LYS A 108 -4.73 4.02 -9.20
N ALA A 109 -3.98 3.27 -8.39
CA ALA A 109 -2.61 2.91 -8.74
C ALA A 109 -2.56 2.06 -10.03
N HIS A 110 -3.49 1.11 -10.19
CA HIS A 110 -3.64 0.33 -11.42
C HIS A 110 -3.89 1.25 -12.64
N GLU A 111 -4.83 2.19 -12.55
CA GLU A 111 -5.13 3.15 -13.61
C GLU A 111 -3.89 3.99 -13.99
N TYR A 112 -3.17 4.50 -12.99
CA TYR A 112 -1.96 5.26 -13.22
C TYR A 112 -0.86 4.42 -13.87
N PHE A 113 -0.60 3.21 -13.40
CA PHE A 113 0.38 2.33 -14.02
C PHE A 113 0.00 1.92 -15.45
N GLN A 114 -1.29 1.70 -15.71
CA GLN A 114 -1.79 1.42 -17.05
C GLN A 114 -1.53 2.59 -18.01
N ASN A 115 -1.75 3.82 -17.55
CA ASN A 115 -1.53 5.04 -18.32
C ASN A 115 -0.06 5.45 -18.41
N ALA A 116 0.85 4.78 -17.70
CA ALA A 116 2.29 5.06 -17.76
C ALA A 116 3.02 4.38 -18.95
N ASN A 117 2.31 3.62 -19.79
CA ASN A 117 2.80 3.06 -21.07
C ASN A 117 4.16 2.34 -21.00
N GLN A 118 4.38 1.51 -19.97
CA GLN A 118 5.63 0.78 -19.76
C GLN A 118 6.89 1.66 -19.71
N THR A 119 6.75 2.91 -19.33
CA THR A 119 7.87 3.82 -19.15
C THR A 119 8.82 3.32 -18.05
N THR A 120 10.00 3.91 -17.99
CA THR A 120 10.92 3.75 -16.86
C THR A 120 11.10 5.07 -16.13
N PHE A 121 11.31 5.01 -14.82
CA PHE A 121 11.60 6.16 -13.97
C PHE A 121 12.86 5.96 -13.15
N ASN A 122 13.47 7.04 -12.69
CA ASN A 122 14.74 6.99 -11.97
C ASN A 122 14.54 6.80 -10.47
N GLY A 123 15.57 6.32 -9.79
CA GLY A 123 15.63 6.27 -8.32
C GLY A 123 14.98 5.04 -7.70
N ASP A 124 14.60 4.04 -8.50
CA ASP A 124 14.06 2.78 -8.01
C ASP A 124 15.18 1.71 -7.87
N PRO A 125 15.54 1.33 -6.62
CA PRO A 125 16.58 0.33 -6.40
C PRO A 125 16.05 -1.12 -6.52
N ILE A 126 14.73 -1.32 -6.65
CA ILE A 126 14.11 -2.65 -6.62
C ILE A 126 13.99 -3.22 -8.03
N PHE A 127 13.31 -2.51 -8.92
CA PHE A 127 13.03 -2.96 -10.28
C PHE A 127 13.70 -2.09 -11.37
N GLY A 128 14.60 -1.18 -10.97
CA GLY A 128 15.26 -0.27 -11.91
C GLY A 128 14.30 0.68 -12.63
N GLY A 129 13.20 1.02 -11.99
CA GLY A 129 12.17 1.93 -12.50
C GLY A 129 11.22 1.32 -13.53
N LYS A 130 11.15 0.01 -13.67
CA LYS A 130 10.24 -0.66 -14.60
C LYS A 130 8.81 -0.62 -14.07
N VAL A 131 7.95 0.19 -14.68
CA VAL A 131 6.56 0.37 -14.27
C VAL A 131 5.77 -0.94 -14.31
N GLU A 132 6.00 -1.79 -15.31
CA GLU A 132 5.26 -3.06 -15.43
C GLU A 132 5.46 -3.95 -14.19
N GLN A 133 6.66 -3.99 -13.62
CA GLN A 133 6.93 -4.78 -12.43
C GLN A 133 6.21 -4.23 -11.19
N TRP A 134 6.21 -2.90 -11.01
CA TRP A 134 5.42 -2.27 -9.97
C TRP A 134 3.92 -2.49 -10.12
N HIS A 135 3.43 -2.48 -11.37
CA HIS A 135 2.03 -2.78 -11.66
C HIS A 135 1.65 -4.21 -11.25
N ARG A 136 2.51 -5.20 -11.56
CA ARG A 136 2.31 -6.60 -11.14
C ARG A 136 2.31 -6.74 -9.62
N VAL A 137 3.23 -6.08 -8.93
CA VAL A 137 3.32 -6.07 -7.47
C VAL A 137 2.08 -5.41 -6.85
N SER A 138 1.58 -4.33 -7.45
CA SER A 138 0.35 -3.66 -7.00
C SER A 138 -0.87 -4.59 -7.10
N ASN A 139 -1.05 -5.27 -8.22
CA ASN A 139 -2.12 -6.26 -8.39
C ASN A 139 -1.98 -7.43 -7.41
N ALA A 140 -0.76 -7.90 -7.16
CA ALA A 140 -0.50 -8.95 -6.17
C ALA A 140 -0.86 -8.49 -4.73
N LEU A 141 -0.56 -7.24 -4.38
CA LEU A 141 -0.99 -6.67 -3.11
C LEU A 141 -2.52 -6.61 -3.01
N GLU A 142 -3.20 -6.17 -4.06
CA GLU A 142 -4.65 -6.09 -4.10
C GLU A 142 -5.31 -7.46 -3.89
N LEU A 143 -4.81 -8.50 -4.56
CA LEU A 143 -5.26 -9.87 -4.33
C LEU A 143 -5.00 -10.30 -2.87
N ARG A 144 -3.85 -9.96 -2.30
CA ARG A 144 -3.53 -10.26 -0.89
C ARG A 144 -4.50 -9.58 0.07
N VAL A 145 -4.86 -8.33 -0.18
CA VAL A 145 -5.87 -7.58 0.59
C VAL A 145 -7.21 -8.32 0.51
N LEU A 146 -7.66 -8.69 -0.68
CA LEU A 146 -8.93 -9.39 -0.90
C LEU A 146 -8.97 -10.79 -0.26
N ILE A 147 -7.85 -11.52 -0.28
CA ILE A 147 -7.73 -12.82 0.41
C ILE A 147 -7.88 -12.65 1.93
N ASN A 148 -7.30 -11.61 2.52
CA ASN A 148 -7.49 -11.32 3.95
C ASN A 148 -8.95 -11.06 4.31
N LEU A 149 -9.74 -10.52 3.39
CA LEU A 149 -11.17 -10.29 3.54
C LEU A 149 -12.05 -11.52 3.26
N SER A 150 -11.49 -12.66 2.85
CA SER A 150 -12.26 -13.83 2.40
C SER A 150 -13.29 -14.32 3.42
N LYS A 151 -12.99 -14.24 4.72
CA LYS A 151 -13.94 -14.60 5.79
C LYS A 151 -15.11 -13.63 5.94
N LYS A 152 -15.02 -12.43 5.36
CA LYS A 152 -16.01 -11.37 5.43
C LYS A 152 -16.86 -11.24 4.16
N ILE A 153 -16.74 -12.18 3.21
CA ILE A 153 -17.37 -12.14 1.89
C ILE A 153 -18.89 -11.90 1.91
N ASN A 154 -19.56 -12.32 2.97
CA ASN A 154 -21.00 -12.17 3.14
C ASN A 154 -21.40 -11.12 4.20
N SER A 155 -20.43 -10.41 4.77
CA SER A 155 -20.66 -9.49 5.91
C SER A 155 -20.04 -8.11 5.74
N THR A 156 -19.64 -7.78 4.52
CA THR A 156 -19.09 -6.44 4.15
C THR A 156 -19.76 -5.95 2.88
N ASP A 157 -19.80 -4.63 2.70
CA ASP A 157 -20.26 -3.98 1.46
C ASP A 157 -19.26 -4.11 0.31
N ILE A 158 -18.03 -4.61 0.59
CA ILE A 158 -17.02 -4.85 -0.43
C ILE A 158 -17.42 -6.08 -1.25
N ASN A 159 -17.59 -5.92 -2.56
CA ASN A 159 -17.84 -7.05 -3.47
C ASN A 159 -16.53 -7.83 -3.74
N ILE A 160 -16.05 -8.53 -2.70
CA ILE A 160 -14.74 -9.19 -2.67
C ILE A 160 -14.56 -10.14 -3.85
N LYS A 161 -15.57 -10.97 -4.15
CA LYS A 161 -15.48 -11.97 -5.21
C LYS A 161 -15.38 -11.34 -6.60
N SER A 162 -16.20 -10.33 -6.88
CA SER A 162 -16.17 -9.64 -8.17
C SER A 162 -14.85 -8.93 -8.37
N LYS A 163 -14.38 -8.21 -7.33
CA LYS A 163 -13.13 -7.48 -7.38
C LYS A 163 -11.92 -8.41 -7.53
N PHE A 164 -11.93 -9.56 -6.86
CA PHE A 164 -10.88 -10.57 -7.01
C PHE A 164 -10.78 -11.07 -8.46
N ASN A 165 -11.92 -11.38 -9.10
CA ASN A 165 -11.96 -11.80 -10.50
C ASN A 165 -11.49 -10.68 -11.44
N GLU A 166 -11.91 -9.43 -11.19
CA GLU A 166 -11.47 -8.27 -11.96
C GLU A 166 -9.93 -8.15 -11.96
N VAL A 167 -9.29 -8.27 -10.79
CA VAL A 167 -7.82 -8.21 -10.70
C VAL A 167 -7.15 -9.38 -11.44
N LEU A 168 -7.73 -10.59 -11.37
CA LEU A 168 -7.23 -11.75 -12.15
C LEU A 168 -7.33 -11.50 -13.65
N ASP A 169 -8.43 -10.92 -14.12
CA ASP A 169 -8.71 -10.66 -15.53
C ASP A 169 -7.76 -9.61 -16.14
N ARG A 170 -7.15 -8.76 -15.31
CA ARG A 170 -6.07 -7.85 -15.77
C ARG A 170 -4.86 -8.59 -16.34
N ASN A 171 -4.69 -9.88 -16.00
CA ASN A 171 -3.60 -10.76 -16.45
C ASN A 171 -2.17 -10.20 -16.22
N LEU A 172 -2.04 -9.35 -15.20
CA LEU A 172 -0.80 -8.67 -14.80
C LEU A 172 -0.42 -9.10 -13.38
N LEU A 173 -0.06 -10.38 -13.23
CA LEU A 173 0.32 -10.98 -11.94
C LEU A 173 1.81 -11.30 -11.93
N LEU A 174 2.36 -11.43 -10.72
CA LEU A 174 3.71 -11.96 -10.52
C LEU A 174 3.78 -13.40 -11.04
N ARG A 175 4.80 -13.71 -11.84
CA ARG A 175 5.01 -15.04 -12.45
C ARG A 175 6.25 -15.73 -11.91
N SER A 176 7.21 -14.96 -11.48
CA SER A 176 8.51 -15.44 -11.01
C SER A 176 9.14 -14.47 -10.02
N ASN A 177 10.26 -14.89 -9.41
CA ASN A 177 11.06 -14.01 -8.57
C ASN A 177 11.83 -12.92 -9.36
N ALA A 178 11.73 -12.92 -10.68
CA ALA A 178 12.34 -11.92 -11.55
C ALA A 178 11.35 -10.81 -12.00
N ASP A 179 10.10 -10.95 -11.61
CA ASP A 179 9.02 -9.99 -11.92
C ASP A 179 8.96 -8.85 -10.91
#